data_fa9dc6adaf1d9900f39a4a6a8beaec7e
#
_entry.id   fa9dc6adaf1d9900f39a4a6a8beaec7e
#
_cell.length_a   1.000
_cell.length_b   1.000
_cell.length_c   1.000
_cell.angle_alpha   90.00
_cell.angle_beta   90.00
_cell.angle_gamma   90.00
#
_symmetry.space_group_name_H-M   'P 1'
#
loop_
_entity.id
_entity.type
_entity.pdbx_description
1 polymer ?
#
loop_
_entity_poly.entity_id
_entity_poly.type
_entity_poly.pdbx_seq_one_letter_code
_entity_poly.pdbx_strand_id
1 'polypeptide(L)'
;IVACLVGSEMCIRDSEWIDVQTLADLEEISFDFKDKKKSRLRVATKYPNLTKEFLFSKGVTQFKLVPSLGATEVYPFTGSSEILTDITSTGETLKANNLRILKDGEILLSQACLMSSKKISKKKNIQNIVKLLSK
;
A
#
# COMPACT_ATOMS: atom_id res chain seq x y z
N ILE A 1 4.33 -23.69 -6.64
CA ILE A 1 4.23 -22.34 -6.05
C ILE A 1 3.97 -21.40 -7.19
N VAL A 2 2.76 -20.87 -7.27
CA VAL A 2 2.43 -19.79 -8.20
C VAL A 2 2.70 -18.50 -7.47
N ALA A 3 3.67 -17.74 -7.94
CA ALA A 3 3.97 -16.42 -7.41
C ALA A 3 3.20 -15.37 -8.22
N CYS A 4 2.14 -14.83 -7.66
CA CYS A 4 1.64 -13.53 -8.06
C CYS A 4 2.20 -12.53 -7.05
N LEU A 5 3.15 -11.72 -7.47
CA LEU A 5 3.69 -10.65 -6.63
C LEU A 5 2.64 -9.55 -6.51
N VAL A 6 2.28 -9.23 -5.29
CA VAL A 6 1.36 -8.14 -4.97
C VAL A 6 2.10 -7.20 -4.03
N GLY A 7 2.29 -5.95 -4.45
CA GLY A 7 2.92 -4.92 -3.65
C GLY A 7 1.92 -4.28 -2.68
N SER A 8 2.35 -3.99 -1.47
CA SER A 8 1.67 -3.01 -0.60
C SER A 8 2.42 -1.70 -0.72
N GLU A 9 1.75 -0.65 -1.19
CA GLU A 9 2.38 0.58 -1.65
C GLU A 9 1.71 1.82 -1.08
N MET A 10 2.48 2.88 -0.97
CA MET A 10 2.00 4.19 -0.58
C MET A 10 1.64 5.02 -1.81
N CYS A 11 0.39 5.43 -1.89
CA CYS A 11 -0.16 6.16 -3.01
C CYS A 11 -0.63 7.55 -2.60
N ILE A 12 -0.48 8.51 -3.51
CA ILE A 12 -0.84 9.90 -3.33
C ILE A 12 -1.60 10.40 -4.56
N ARG A 13 -2.44 11.42 -4.40
CA ARG A 13 -3.19 12.02 -5.50
C ARG A 13 -2.26 12.86 -6.37
N ASP A 14 -2.18 12.51 -7.65
CA ASP A 14 -1.19 13.06 -8.58
C ASP A 14 -1.34 14.58 -8.80
N SER A 15 -2.57 15.06 -8.92
CA SER A 15 -2.85 16.46 -9.27
C SER A 15 -2.65 17.47 -8.13
N GLU A 16 -2.72 17.03 -6.88
CA GLU A 16 -2.66 17.95 -5.72
C GLU A 16 -1.27 17.98 -5.07
N TRP A 17 -0.49 16.93 -5.29
CA TRP A 17 0.78 16.71 -4.58
C TRP A 17 1.93 16.45 -5.56
N ILE A 18 1.93 17.19 -6.66
CA ILE A 18 2.86 16.97 -7.78
C ILE A 18 4.34 17.05 -7.36
N ASP A 19 4.66 17.85 -6.36
CA ASP A 19 6.04 18.05 -5.86
C ASP A 19 6.49 16.92 -4.91
N VAL A 20 5.56 16.09 -4.41
CA VAL A 20 5.88 14.98 -3.49
C VAL A 20 6.21 13.73 -4.28
N GLN A 21 7.48 13.42 -4.44
CA GLN A 21 7.95 12.26 -5.18
C GLN A 21 8.42 11.12 -4.28
N THR A 22 8.92 11.45 -3.09
CA THR A 22 9.53 10.52 -2.14
C THR A 22 8.93 10.68 -0.75
N LEU A 23 9.24 9.75 0.14
CA LEU A 23 8.86 9.85 1.55
C LEU A 23 9.59 10.96 2.29
N ALA A 24 10.78 11.35 1.82
CA ALA A 24 11.48 12.52 2.37
C ALA A 24 10.72 13.82 2.06
N ASP A 25 10.25 13.99 0.82
CA ASP A 25 9.39 15.13 0.45
C ASP A 25 8.09 15.13 1.28
N LEU A 26 7.55 13.92 1.52
CA LEU A 26 6.35 13.74 2.32
C LEU A 26 6.56 14.15 3.77
N GLU A 27 7.71 13.85 4.36
CA GLU A 27 8.06 14.28 5.72
C GLU A 27 8.08 15.80 5.81
N GLU A 28 8.79 16.47 4.91
CA GLU A 28 8.89 17.93 4.87
C GLU A 28 7.51 18.57 4.79
N ILE A 29 6.68 18.12 3.84
CA ILE A 29 5.32 18.63 3.67
C ILE A 29 4.43 18.31 4.87
N SER A 30 4.64 17.21 5.58
CA SER A 30 3.85 16.84 6.75
C SER A 30 3.98 17.85 7.90
N PHE A 31 5.14 18.45 8.08
CA PHE A 31 5.35 19.54 9.03
C PHE A 31 4.64 20.82 8.57
N ASP A 32 4.83 21.21 7.32
CA ASP A 32 4.16 22.35 6.71
C ASP A 32 2.64 22.23 6.78
N PHE A 33 2.11 21.03 6.51
CA PHE A 33 0.68 20.74 6.60
C PHE A 33 0.15 20.93 8.01
N LYS A 34 0.89 20.44 9.01
CA LYS A 34 0.54 20.62 10.42
C LYS A 34 0.52 22.10 10.81
N ASP A 35 1.49 22.86 10.37
CA ASP A 35 1.59 24.29 10.72
C ASP A 35 0.52 25.14 10.04
N LYS A 36 0.24 24.90 8.77
CA LYS A 36 -0.73 25.65 7.98
C LYS A 36 -2.19 25.24 8.27
N LYS A 37 -2.46 23.94 8.34
CA LYS A 37 -3.84 23.41 8.53
C LYS A 37 -4.18 23.05 9.97
N LYS A 38 -3.23 23.17 10.90
CA LYS A 38 -3.39 22.80 12.32
C LYS A 38 -3.85 21.33 12.52
N SER A 39 -3.60 20.49 11.54
CA SER A 39 -3.94 19.06 11.54
C SER A 39 -2.80 18.24 10.98
N ARG A 40 -2.67 17.00 11.44
CA ARG A 40 -1.68 16.06 10.87
C ARG A 40 -2.15 15.52 9.53
N LEU A 41 -1.20 15.20 8.69
CA LEU A 41 -1.42 14.51 7.42
C LEU A 41 -2.18 13.20 7.64
N ARG A 42 -3.26 12.96 6.91
CA ARG A 42 -4.11 11.78 7.08
C ARG A 42 -3.73 10.70 6.07
N VAL A 43 -3.53 9.48 6.56
CA VAL A 43 -3.15 8.32 5.77
C VAL A 43 -4.23 7.24 5.90
N ALA A 44 -4.99 6.99 4.84
CA ALA A 44 -5.99 5.92 4.82
C ALA A 44 -5.31 4.57 4.63
N THR A 45 -5.70 3.58 5.44
CA THR A 45 -5.11 2.24 5.38
C THR A 45 -6.02 1.15 5.93
N LYS A 46 -5.91 -0.04 5.35
CA LYS A 46 -6.43 -1.31 5.91
C LYS A 46 -5.42 -1.98 6.84
N TYR A 47 -4.16 -1.54 6.81
CA TYR A 47 -3.03 -2.17 7.49
C TYR A 47 -2.31 -1.19 8.43
N PRO A 48 -2.96 -0.75 9.53
CA PRO A 48 -2.46 0.35 10.34
C PRO A 48 -1.08 0.09 10.96
N ASN A 49 -0.82 -1.13 11.43
CA ASN A 49 0.47 -1.45 12.04
C ASN A 49 1.61 -1.40 11.02
N LEU A 50 1.43 -2.06 9.87
CA LEU A 50 2.42 -2.09 8.80
C LEU A 50 2.71 -0.67 8.26
N THR A 51 1.66 0.11 8.02
CA THR A 51 1.78 1.50 7.56
C THR A 51 2.52 2.37 8.57
N LYS A 52 2.19 2.22 9.85
CA LYS A 52 2.84 2.97 10.93
C LYS A 52 4.33 2.66 11.04
N GLU A 53 4.68 1.38 11.06
CA GLU A 53 6.08 0.93 11.13
C GLU A 53 6.88 1.45 9.93
N PHE A 54 6.31 1.34 8.73
CA PHE A 54 6.94 1.81 7.51
C PHE A 54 7.19 3.32 7.55
N LEU A 55 6.18 4.13 7.86
CA LEU A 55 6.32 5.59 7.92
C LEU A 55 7.36 6.02 8.95
N PHE A 56 7.36 5.43 10.14
CA PHE A 56 8.37 5.73 11.15
C PHE A 56 9.77 5.30 10.71
N SER A 57 9.92 4.16 10.03
CA SER A 57 11.22 3.72 9.50
C SER A 57 11.80 4.68 8.46
N LYS A 58 10.94 5.46 7.80
CA LYS A 58 11.29 6.48 6.80
C LYS A 58 11.36 7.89 7.36
N GLY A 59 11.19 8.05 8.67
CA GLY A 59 11.27 9.35 9.36
C GLY A 59 9.98 10.15 9.37
N VAL A 60 8.95 9.74 8.64
CA VAL A 60 7.65 10.46 8.61
C VAL A 60 6.93 10.29 9.95
N THR A 61 6.72 11.39 10.68
CA THR A 61 6.20 11.36 12.05
C THR A 61 4.89 12.15 12.24
N GLN A 62 4.62 13.14 11.39
CA GLN A 62 3.47 14.05 11.54
C GLN A 62 2.25 13.58 10.75
N PHE A 63 1.79 12.37 11.01
CA PHE A 63 0.61 11.79 10.37
C PHE A 63 -0.44 11.29 11.36
N LYS A 64 -1.64 11.02 10.83
CA LYS A 64 -2.76 10.37 11.53
C LYS A 64 -3.31 9.27 10.62
N LEU A 65 -3.41 8.06 11.14
CA LEU A 65 -4.03 6.95 10.40
C LEU A 65 -5.55 7.08 10.38
N VAL A 66 -6.13 6.85 9.22
CA VAL A 66 -7.58 6.78 9.00
C VAL A 66 -7.89 5.33 8.61
N PRO A 67 -8.61 4.57 9.45
CA PRO A 67 -8.98 3.20 9.14
C PRO A 67 -9.87 3.16 7.88
N SER A 68 -9.50 2.30 6.91
CA SER A 68 -10.30 2.03 5.74
C SER A 68 -10.94 0.65 5.85
N LEU A 69 -12.24 0.58 5.66
CA LEU A 69 -13.01 -0.67 5.65
C LEU A 69 -13.16 -1.24 4.22
N GLY A 70 -12.80 -0.49 3.22
CA GLY A 70 -12.88 -0.87 1.80
C GLY A 70 -12.75 0.35 0.90
N ALA A 71 -12.56 0.14 -0.40
CA ALA A 71 -12.42 1.20 -1.41
C ALA A 71 -11.47 2.33 -0.96
N THR A 72 -10.26 1.95 -0.51
CA THR A 72 -9.28 2.88 0.05
C THR A 72 -8.87 3.95 -0.97
N GLU A 73 -8.88 3.61 -2.24
CA GLU A 73 -8.54 4.47 -3.38
C GLU A 73 -9.44 5.71 -3.51
N VAL A 74 -10.64 5.71 -2.94
CA VAL A 74 -11.54 6.86 -3.01
C VAL A 74 -11.33 7.89 -1.89
N TYR A 75 -10.60 7.55 -0.83
CA TYR A 75 -10.41 8.43 0.33
C TYR A 75 -9.79 9.78 -0.01
N PRO A 76 -8.79 9.90 -0.92
CA PRO A 76 -8.27 11.20 -1.33
C PRO A 76 -9.30 12.08 -2.05
N PHE A 77 -10.23 11.48 -2.81
CA PHE A 77 -11.29 12.22 -3.51
C PHE A 77 -12.34 12.78 -2.57
N THR A 78 -12.70 12.01 -1.54
CA THR A 78 -13.69 12.44 -0.55
C THR A 78 -13.13 13.43 0.47
N GLY A 79 -11.84 13.76 0.39
CA GLY A 79 -11.18 14.59 1.37
C GLY A 79 -11.02 13.94 2.75
N SER A 80 -11.18 12.62 2.82
CA SER A 80 -11.05 11.85 4.07
C SER A 80 -9.60 11.59 4.45
N SER A 81 -8.70 11.57 3.47
CA SER A 81 -7.24 11.50 3.67
C SER A 81 -6.51 12.18 2.52
N GLU A 82 -5.26 12.52 2.73
CA GLU A 82 -4.35 13.05 1.70
C GLU A 82 -3.61 11.92 0.98
N ILE A 83 -3.33 10.85 1.70
CA ILE A 83 -2.52 9.72 1.25
C ILE A 83 -3.25 8.43 1.60
N LEU A 84 -2.88 7.37 0.92
CA LEU A 84 -3.37 6.03 1.23
C LEU A 84 -2.25 4.98 1.14
N THR A 85 -2.47 3.84 1.80
CA THR A 85 -1.71 2.62 1.57
C THR A 85 -2.65 1.51 1.21
N ASP A 86 -2.41 0.86 0.09
CA ASP A 86 -3.22 -0.26 -0.38
C ASP A 86 -2.36 -1.31 -1.10
N ILE A 87 -2.97 -2.43 -1.39
CA ILE A 87 -2.34 -3.51 -2.15
C ILE A 87 -2.50 -3.22 -3.64
N THR A 88 -1.38 -3.22 -4.34
CA THR A 88 -1.33 -2.98 -5.79
C THR A 88 -0.78 -4.19 -6.51
N SER A 89 -1.47 -4.64 -7.54
CA SER A 89 -1.00 -5.72 -8.40
C SER A 89 -0.64 -5.21 -9.81
N THR A 90 -1.54 -4.54 -10.50
CA THR A 90 -1.31 -4.02 -11.87
C THR A 90 -1.19 -2.51 -11.94
N GLY A 91 -1.61 -1.79 -10.91
CA GLY A 91 -1.66 -0.33 -10.89
C GLY A 91 -2.80 0.30 -11.71
N GLU A 92 -3.65 -0.49 -12.36
CA GLU A 92 -4.77 0.03 -13.17
C GLU A 92 -5.78 0.83 -12.34
N THR A 93 -6.12 0.32 -11.15
CA THR A 93 -7.03 1.00 -10.22
C THR A 93 -6.46 2.34 -9.76
N LEU A 94 -5.13 2.43 -9.57
CA LEU A 94 -4.47 3.68 -9.19
C LEU A 94 -4.58 4.71 -10.31
N LYS A 95 -4.28 4.31 -11.54
CA LYS A 95 -4.39 5.19 -12.72
C LYS A 95 -5.83 5.68 -12.94
N ALA A 96 -6.81 4.77 -12.81
CA ALA A 96 -8.23 5.11 -12.94
C ALA A 96 -8.69 6.14 -11.91
N ASN A 97 -8.03 6.20 -10.76
CA ASN A 97 -8.31 7.15 -9.68
C ASN A 97 -7.30 8.30 -9.60
N ASN A 98 -6.51 8.57 -10.63
CA ASN A 98 -5.47 9.60 -10.66
C ASN A 98 -4.54 9.54 -9.43
N LEU A 99 -4.19 8.34 -9.02
CA LEU A 99 -3.27 8.06 -7.94
C LEU A 99 -1.93 7.62 -8.52
N ARG A 100 -0.86 7.97 -7.85
CA ARG A 100 0.49 7.47 -8.15
C ARG A 100 1.18 6.93 -6.91
N ILE A 101 2.10 6.04 -7.11
CA ILE A 101 2.95 5.47 -6.07
C ILE A 101 4.15 6.41 -5.85
N LEU A 102 4.54 6.62 -4.61
CA LEU A 102 5.79 7.30 -4.30
C LEU A 102 6.98 6.44 -4.73
N LYS A 103 8.07 7.05 -5.18
CA LYS A 103 9.25 6.34 -5.72
C LYS A 103 9.85 5.33 -4.74
N ASP A 104 9.81 5.64 -3.45
CA ASP A 104 10.26 4.80 -2.34
C ASP A 104 9.10 4.32 -1.46
N GLY A 105 7.89 4.32 -2.01
CA GLY A 105 6.64 4.00 -1.31
C GLY A 105 6.30 2.51 -1.24
N GLU A 106 7.18 1.62 -1.70
CA GLU A 106 7.00 0.19 -1.55
C GLU A 106 7.17 -0.23 -0.09
N ILE A 107 6.08 -0.75 0.49
CA ILE A 107 6.05 -1.15 1.91
C ILE A 107 6.43 -2.62 2.05
N LEU A 108 5.83 -3.48 1.24
CA LEU A 108 6.01 -4.93 1.32
C LEU A 108 5.65 -5.57 -0.02
N LEU A 109 6.51 -6.45 -0.49
CA LEU A 109 6.19 -7.39 -1.56
C LEU A 109 5.65 -8.67 -0.95
N SER A 110 4.48 -9.10 -1.40
CA SER A 110 3.82 -10.33 -0.96
C SER A 110 3.47 -11.20 -2.15
N GLN A 111 3.33 -12.50 -1.90
CA GLN A 111 2.91 -13.44 -2.93
C GLN A 111 1.94 -14.48 -2.36
N ALA A 112 1.03 -14.93 -3.21
CA ALA A 112 0.15 -16.03 -2.84
C ALA A 112 0.94 -17.34 -2.80
N CYS A 113 0.78 -18.11 -1.72
CA CYS A 113 1.43 -19.39 -1.52
C CYS A 113 0.40 -20.51 -1.35
N LEU A 114 0.62 -21.62 -2.03
CA LEU A 114 -0.12 -22.84 -1.78
C LEU A 114 0.58 -23.62 -0.67
N MET A 115 -0.12 -23.86 0.43
CA MET A 115 0.41 -24.63 1.57
C MET A 115 -0.28 -25.98 1.65
N SER A 116 0.50 -27.04 1.90
CA SER A 116 -0.02 -28.36 2.20
C SER A 116 0.78 -29.02 3.32
N SER A 117 0.14 -29.95 4.06
CA SER A 117 0.88 -30.73 5.07
C SER A 117 1.88 -31.68 4.40
N LYS A 118 3.00 -31.96 5.07
CA LYS A 118 4.03 -32.90 4.58
C LYS A 118 3.46 -34.29 4.22
N LYS A 119 2.42 -34.75 4.94
CA LYS A 119 1.76 -36.05 4.68
C LYS A 119 0.98 -36.07 3.37
N ILE A 120 0.44 -34.93 2.96
CA ILE A 120 -0.45 -34.80 1.79
C ILE A 120 0.34 -34.39 0.55
N SER A 121 1.43 -33.65 0.70
CA SER A 121 2.24 -33.11 -0.40
C SER A 121 2.76 -34.17 -1.39
N LYS A 122 2.96 -35.38 -0.93
CA LYS A 122 3.41 -36.54 -1.75
C LYS A 122 2.29 -37.21 -2.55
N LYS A 123 1.01 -36.87 -2.33
CA LYS A 123 -0.09 -37.43 -3.08
C LYS A 123 -0.09 -36.92 -4.53
N LYS A 124 -0.21 -37.84 -5.50
CA LYS A 124 -0.20 -37.56 -6.94
C LYS A 124 -1.16 -36.42 -7.36
N ASN A 125 -2.35 -36.39 -6.75
CA ASN A 125 -3.36 -35.36 -7.02
C ASN A 125 -2.90 -33.98 -6.62
N ILE A 126 -2.21 -33.80 -5.48
CA ILE A 126 -1.68 -32.53 -5.03
C ILE A 126 -0.53 -32.08 -5.94
N GLN A 127 0.35 -32.99 -6.34
CA GLN A 127 1.41 -32.67 -7.30
C GLN A 127 0.87 -32.23 -8.66
N ASN A 128 -0.25 -32.81 -9.12
CA ASN A 128 -0.92 -32.37 -10.34
C ASN A 128 -1.51 -30.96 -10.19
N ILE A 129 -2.15 -30.67 -9.06
CA ILE A 129 -2.66 -29.29 -8.77
C ILE A 129 -1.51 -28.28 -8.76
N VAL A 130 -0.40 -28.60 -8.08
CA VAL A 130 0.79 -27.73 -8.07
C VAL A 130 1.30 -27.46 -9.48
N LYS A 131 1.39 -28.49 -10.34
CA LYS A 131 1.81 -28.32 -11.75
C LYS A 131 0.85 -27.45 -12.56
N LEU A 132 -0.46 -27.54 -12.31
CA LEU A 132 -1.45 -26.70 -12.99
C LEU A 132 -1.36 -25.23 -12.58
N LEU A 133 -1.08 -24.98 -11.30
CA LEU A 133 -0.97 -23.62 -10.75
C LEU A 133 0.41 -22.98 -10.94
N SER A 134 1.42 -23.72 -11.36
CA SER A 134 2.78 -23.24 -11.60
C SER A 134 3.04 -22.82 -13.07
N LYS A 135 2.00 -22.79 -13.88
CA LYS A 135 2.02 -22.22 -15.24
C LYS A 135 1.59 -20.76 -15.19
#